data_61a5bbf9e2b89bb30214f50e7be3de1c
#
_entry.id   61a5bbf9e2b89bb30214f50e7be3de1c
#
_cell.length_a   1.000
_cell.length_b   1.000
_cell.length_c   1.000
_cell.angle_alpha   90.00
_cell.angle_beta   90.00
_cell.angle_gamma   90.00
#
_symmetry.space_group_name_H-M   'P 1'
#
loop_
_entity.id
_entity.type
_entity.pdbx_description
1 polymer ?
#
loop_
_entity_poly.entity_id
_entity_poly.type
_entity_poly.pdbx_seq_one_letter_code
_entity_poly.pdbx_strand_id
1 'polypeptide(L)'
;EFPELQGVMGRYYALQDGEPDQVAAALAEQYLPRFAGDRLPSSSAGLALAVADKLDTLVGIFAIGQKPTGARDPYGLRRAALGVLRILIETGISLDLRELIRTALDSVRADLARPQEGTDPFSATEKASVPTLSDALPDDIYDYMMERLRAWYLESNAGMTTEMFD
;
A
#
# COMPACT_ATOMS: atom_id res chain seq x y z
N GLU A 1 -15.46 4.98 17.68
CA GLU A 1 -14.77 4.20 16.64
C GLU A 1 -14.07 3.01 17.31
N PHE A 2 -14.05 1.86 16.63
CA PHE A 2 -13.50 0.61 17.13
C PHE A 2 -12.42 0.11 16.15
N PRO A 3 -11.22 0.69 16.19
CA PRO A 3 -10.14 0.35 15.25
C PRO A 3 -9.71 -1.12 15.33
N GLU A 4 -9.91 -1.77 16.46
CA GLU A 4 -9.66 -3.19 16.68
C GLU A 4 -10.56 -4.11 15.84
N LEU A 5 -11.70 -3.60 15.38
CA LEU A 5 -12.63 -4.34 14.51
C LEU A 5 -12.27 -4.26 13.02
N GLN A 6 -11.27 -3.47 12.64
CA GLN A 6 -10.82 -3.35 11.26
C GLN A 6 -10.43 -4.72 10.69
N GLY A 7 -11.07 -5.11 9.60
CA GLY A 7 -10.92 -6.42 8.99
C GLY A 7 -11.72 -7.56 9.67
N VAL A 8 -11.94 -7.48 10.98
CA VAL A 8 -12.66 -8.51 11.73
C VAL A 8 -14.11 -8.58 11.30
N MET A 9 -14.80 -7.44 11.26
CA MET A 9 -16.21 -7.40 10.87
C MET A 9 -16.43 -7.79 9.41
N GLY A 10 -15.55 -7.34 8.50
CA GLY A 10 -15.59 -7.75 7.10
C GLY A 10 -15.54 -9.27 6.92
N ARG A 11 -14.65 -9.92 7.69
CA ARG A 11 -14.59 -11.39 7.72
C ARG A 11 -15.88 -12.03 8.20
N TYR A 12 -16.47 -11.53 9.28
CA TYR A 12 -17.73 -12.09 9.80
C TYR A 12 -18.89 -11.95 8.82
N TYR A 13 -19.01 -10.78 8.18
CA TYR A 13 -20.06 -10.57 7.18
C TYR A 13 -19.85 -11.47 5.96
N ALA A 14 -18.64 -11.60 5.44
CA ALA A 14 -18.35 -12.49 4.33
C ALA A 14 -18.75 -13.95 4.64
N LEU A 15 -18.41 -14.45 5.83
CA LEU A 15 -18.81 -15.79 6.25
C LEU A 15 -20.32 -15.94 6.37
N GLN A 16 -21.02 -14.93 6.87
CA GLN A 16 -22.48 -14.92 6.98
C GLN A 16 -23.16 -14.91 5.61
N ASP A 17 -22.57 -14.22 4.64
CA ASP A 17 -23.06 -14.13 3.25
C ASP A 17 -22.71 -15.38 2.43
N GLY A 18 -22.02 -16.36 3.02
CA GLY A 18 -21.67 -17.63 2.40
C GLY A 18 -20.41 -17.57 1.51
N GLU A 19 -19.60 -16.53 1.65
CA GLU A 19 -18.32 -16.46 0.95
C GLU A 19 -17.34 -17.54 1.44
N PRO A 20 -16.46 -18.04 0.57
CA PRO A 20 -15.44 -19.01 0.96
C PRO A 20 -14.55 -18.52 2.12
N ASP A 21 -14.14 -19.42 3.01
CA ASP A 21 -13.26 -19.11 4.14
C ASP A 21 -11.99 -18.34 3.73
N GLN A 22 -11.45 -18.65 2.55
CA GLN A 22 -10.28 -17.99 2.00
C GLN A 22 -10.54 -16.51 1.67
N VAL A 23 -11.72 -16.19 1.14
CA VAL A 23 -12.14 -14.81 0.86
C VAL A 23 -12.31 -14.05 2.17
N ALA A 24 -13.05 -14.65 3.11
CA ALA A 24 -13.27 -14.06 4.43
C ALA A 24 -11.95 -13.82 5.19
N ALA A 25 -11.00 -14.75 5.10
CA ALA A 25 -9.67 -14.58 5.70
C ALA A 25 -8.91 -13.42 5.05
N ALA A 26 -8.90 -13.33 3.71
CA ALA A 26 -8.22 -12.27 2.97
C ALA A 26 -8.73 -10.87 3.36
N LEU A 27 -10.04 -10.70 3.57
CA LEU A 27 -10.64 -9.44 4.03
C LEU A 27 -10.12 -8.98 5.41
N ALA A 28 -9.74 -9.90 6.28
CA ALA A 28 -9.12 -9.55 7.54
C ALA A 28 -7.60 -9.33 7.39
N GLU A 29 -6.96 -10.10 6.53
CA GLU A 29 -5.51 -10.11 6.35
C GLU A 29 -4.99 -8.93 5.51
N GLN A 30 -5.81 -8.28 4.68
CA GLN A 30 -5.41 -7.12 3.86
C GLN A 30 -4.78 -5.99 4.67
N TYR A 31 -5.20 -5.83 5.93
CA TYR A 31 -4.67 -4.79 6.80
C TYR A 31 -3.30 -5.14 7.41
N LEU A 32 -2.87 -6.39 7.31
CA LEU A 32 -1.60 -6.87 7.87
C LEU A 32 -0.40 -6.55 6.93
N PRO A 33 0.77 -6.30 7.51
CA PRO A 33 1.02 -5.89 8.89
C PRO A 33 0.55 -4.45 9.14
N ARG A 34 0.01 -4.18 10.33
CA ARG A 34 -0.51 -2.84 10.73
C ARG A 34 0.58 -1.95 11.32
N PHE A 35 1.64 -2.56 11.84
CA PHE A 35 2.81 -1.89 12.43
C PHE A 35 4.06 -2.75 12.27
N ALA A 36 5.23 -2.21 12.63
CA ALA A 36 6.54 -2.82 12.34
C ALA A 36 6.72 -4.26 12.90
N GLY A 37 6.16 -4.60 14.04
CA GLY A 37 6.25 -5.94 14.64
C GLY A 37 5.00 -6.80 14.47
N ASP A 38 4.01 -6.38 13.68
CA ASP A 38 2.77 -7.15 13.50
C ASP A 38 3.01 -8.41 12.65
N ARG A 39 2.12 -9.39 12.81
CA ARG A 39 2.13 -10.60 11.99
C ARG A 39 1.87 -10.28 10.51
N LEU A 40 2.31 -11.15 9.63
CA LEU A 40 2.03 -11.06 8.20
C LEU A 40 0.74 -11.83 7.84
N PRO A 41 0.12 -11.53 6.68
CA PRO A 41 -0.90 -12.39 6.12
C PRO A 41 -0.38 -13.82 5.96
N SER A 42 -1.23 -14.80 6.17
CA SER A 42 -0.87 -16.23 6.09
C SER A 42 -1.40 -16.93 4.85
N SER A 43 -2.50 -16.41 4.29
CA SER A 43 -3.10 -16.95 3.06
C SER A 43 -2.53 -16.28 1.81
N SER A 44 -2.43 -17.02 0.71
CA SER A 44 -1.98 -16.46 -0.57
C SER A 44 -2.87 -15.28 -1.03
N ALA A 45 -4.18 -15.39 -0.85
CA ALA A 45 -5.11 -14.32 -1.16
C ALA A 45 -4.91 -13.10 -0.25
N GLY A 46 -4.68 -13.32 1.05
CA GLY A 46 -4.39 -12.25 2.01
C GLY A 46 -3.07 -11.54 1.70
N LEU A 47 -2.01 -12.30 1.35
CA LEU A 47 -0.72 -11.74 0.92
C LEU A 47 -0.89 -10.84 -0.32
N ALA A 48 -1.56 -11.36 -1.36
CA ALA A 48 -1.77 -10.61 -2.61
C ALA A 48 -2.59 -9.33 -2.35
N LEU A 49 -3.68 -9.44 -1.59
CA LEU A 49 -4.55 -8.32 -1.28
C LEU A 49 -3.85 -7.28 -0.40
N ALA A 50 -3.07 -7.72 0.61
CA ALA A 50 -2.33 -6.81 1.47
C ALA A 50 -1.24 -6.03 0.74
N VAL A 51 -0.55 -6.64 -0.23
CA VAL A 51 0.43 -5.96 -1.08
C VAL A 51 -0.27 -4.97 -2.01
N ALA A 52 -1.36 -5.38 -2.66
CA ALA A 52 -2.12 -4.53 -3.57
C ALA A 52 -2.69 -3.29 -2.87
N ASP A 53 -3.37 -3.45 -1.74
CA ASP A 53 -3.96 -2.36 -0.95
C ASP A 53 -2.91 -1.32 -0.50
N LYS A 54 -1.77 -1.80 -0.03
CA LYS A 54 -0.68 -0.92 0.43
C LYS A 54 0.01 -0.19 -0.71
N LEU A 55 0.21 -0.87 -1.85
CA LEU A 55 0.80 -0.24 -3.04
C LEU A 55 -0.16 0.77 -3.67
N ASP A 56 -1.44 0.44 -3.77
CA ASP A 56 -2.46 1.36 -4.29
C ASP A 56 -2.50 2.65 -3.48
N THR A 57 -2.55 2.54 -2.15
CA THR A 57 -2.49 3.69 -1.25
C THR A 57 -1.20 4.50 -1.43
N LEU A 58 -0.05 3.84 -1.46
CA LEU A 58 1.25 4.49 -1.59
C LEU A 58 1.34 5.25 -2.91
N VAL A 59 1.05 4.57 -4.00
CA VAL A 59 1.11 5.10 -5.37
C VAL A 59 0.10 6.22 -5.58
N GLY A 60 -1.14 6.05 -5.11
CA GLY A 60 -2.19 7.04 -5.24
C GLY A 60 -1.85 8.37 -4.55
N ILE A 61 -1.32 8.31 -3.32
CA ILE A 61 -0.92 9.51 -2.57
C ILE A 61 0.32 10.18 -3.20
N PHE A 62 1.29 9.40 -3.70
CA PHE A 62 2.41 9.96 -4.45
C PHE A 62 1.97 10.60 -5.76
N ALA A 63 0.99 9.99 -6.46
CA ALA A 63 0.45 10.51 -7.72
C ALA A 63 -0.19 11.89 -7.58
N ILE A 64 -0.82 12.18 -6.45
CA ILE A 64 -1.37 13.52 -6.15
C ILE A 64 -0.33 14.47 -5.53
N GLY A 65 0.94 14.10 -5.51
CA GLY A 65 2.03 14.95 -5.04
C GLY A 65 2.16 15.07 -3.51
N GLN A 66 1.44 14.26 -2.75
CA GLN A 66 1.44 14.32 -1.28
C GLN A 66 2.48 13.35 -0.69
N LYS A 67 3.74 13.59 -0.98
CA LYS A 67 4.84 12.81 -0.40
C LYS A 67 4.96 13.10 1.12
N PRO A 68 5.26 12.08 1.96
CA PRO A 68 5.51 12.30 3.39
C PRO A 68 6.72 13.20 3.58
N THR A 69 6.57 14.25 4.39
CA THR A 69 7.65 15.17 4.73
C THR A 69 7.95 15.14 6.22
N GLY A 70 9.23 15.04 6.59
CA GLY A 70 9.68 15.07 8.00
C GLY A 70 8.99 14.01 8.88
N ALA A 71 8.56 14.40 10.08
CA ALA A 71 7.95 13.49 11.06
C ALA A 71 6.49 13.13 10.76
N ARG A 72 5.80 13.89 9.90
CA ARG A 72 4.37 13.70 9.61
C ARG A 72 4.15 12.63 8.55
N ASP A 73 3.28 11.68 8.87
CA ASP A 73 2.82 10.62 7.94
C ASP A 73 1.29 10.44 8.10
N PRO A 74 0.51 11.41 7.64
CA PRO A 74 -0.94 11.43 7.87
C PRO A 74 -1.66 10.26 7.19
N TYR A 75 -1.07 9.71 6.13
CA TYR A 75 -1.65 8.61 5.34
C TYR A 75 -1.05 7.25 5.67
N GLY A 76 -0.10 7.17 6.60
CA GLY A 76 0.54 5.90 6.98
C GLY A 76 1.43 5.29 5.90
N LEU A 77 1.99 6.11 4.99
CA LEU A 77 2.78 5.64 3.85
C LEU A 77 4.06 4.91 4.27
N ARG A 78 4.68 5.31 5.40
CA ARG A 78 5.84 4.59 5.95
C ARG A 78 5.47 3.18 6.36
N ARG A 79 4.30 3.01 6.98
CA ARG A 79 3.78 1.69 7.38
C ARG A 79 3.40 0.86 6.17
N ALA A 80 2.78 1.49 5.15
CA ALA A 80 2.43 0.82 3.90
C ALA A 80 3.69 0.32 3.18
N ALA A 81 4.70 1.18 2.98
CA ALA A 81 5.97 0.82 2.35
C ALA A 81 6.67 -0.32 3.10
N LEU A 82 6.85 -0.20 4.42
CA LEU A 82 7.46 -1.24 5.23
C LEU A 82 6.63 -2.53 5.23
N GLY A 83 5.30 -2.42 5.21
CA GLY A 83 4.41 -3.57 5.15
C GLY A 83 4.61 -4.40 3.88
N VAL A 84 4.69 -3.76 2.71
CA VAL A 84 5.00 -4.43 1.44
C VAL A 84 6.36 -5.11 1.50
N LEU A 85 7.40 -4.38 1.92
CA LEU A 85 8.76 -4.90 1.98
C LEU A 85 8.88 -6.11 2.92
N ARG A 86 8.27 -6.05 4.10
CA ARG A 86 8.23 -7.17 5.03
C ARG A 86 7.53 -8.39 4.44
N ILE A 87 6.40 -8.20 3.78
CA ILE A 87 5.71 -9.30 3.11
C ILE A 87 6.65 -9.96 2.10
N LEU A 88 7.26 -9.21 1.20
CA LEU A 88 8.14 -9.77 0.16
C LEU A 88 9.35 -10.50 0.77
N ILE A 89 10.02 -9.89 1.75
CA ILE A 89 11.26 -10.41 2.33
C ILE A 89 10.99 -11.60 3.26
N GLU A 90 10.08 -11.46 4.21
CA GLU A 90 9.87 -12.46 5.26
C GLU A 90 9.10 -13.70 4.75
N THR A 91 8.28 -13.56 3.70
CA THR A 91 7.60 -14.70 3.08
C THR A 91 8.40 -15.36 1.96
N GLY A 92 9.48 -14.72 1.52
CA GLY A 92 10.33 -15.23 0.43
C GLY A 92 9.66 -15.22 -0.94
N ILE A 93 8.62 -14.40 -1.14
CA ILE A 93 7.96 -14.27 -2.44
C ILE A 93 8.86 -13.50 -3.40
N SER A 94 9.24 -14.18 -4.48
CA SER A 94 10.08 -13.59 -5.54
C SER A 94 9.20 -12.78 -6.51
N LEU A 95 8.96 -11.51 -6.19
CA LEU A 95 8.31 -10.54 -7.07
C LEU A 95 9.21 -9.33 -7.25
N ASP A 96 9.23 -8.77 -8.46
CA ASP A 96 9.97 -7.54 -8.74
C ASP A 96 9.19 -6.32 -8.21
N LEU A 97 9.76 -5.64 -7.21
CA LEU A 97 9.14 -4.47 -6.60
C LEU A 97 8.92 -3.33 -7.59
N ARG A 98 9.83 -3.13 -8.56
CA ARG A 98 9.68 -2.10 -9.58
C ARG A 98 8.52 -2.40 -10.53
N GLU A 99 8.32 -3.67 -10.86
CA GLU A 99 7.19 -4.11 -11.67
C GLU A 99 5.86 -3.95 -10.91
N LEU A 100 5.84 -4.29 -9.64
CA LEU A 100 4.66 -4.07 -8.78
C LEU A 100 4.28 -2.58 -8.70
N ILE A 101 5.25 -1.69 -8.51
CA ILE A 101 5.02 -0.24 -8.47
C ILE A 101 4.49 0.25 -9.82
N ARG A 102 5.04 -0.20 -10.95
CA ARG A 102 4.56 0.18 -12.29
C ARG A 102 3.13 -0.29 -12.53
N THR A 103 2.83 -1.54 -12.16
CA THR A 103 1.47 -2.10 -12.28
C THR A 103 0.45 -1.30 -11.47
N ALA A 104 0.78 -0.94 -10.24
CA ALA A 104 -0.07 -0.10 -9.40
C ALA A 104 -0.27 1.31 -10.00
N LEU A 105 0.80 1.91 -10.54
CA LEU A 105 0.71 3.21 -11.24
C LEU A 105 -0.17 3.15 -12.49
N ASP A 106 -0.09 2.07 -13.26
CA ASP A 106 -0.92 1.90 -14.46
C ASP A 106 -2.40 1.74 -14.07
N SER A 107 -2.70 1.08 -12.95
CA SER A 107 -4.04 1.02 -12.39
C SER A 107 -4.56 2.40 -11.99
N VAL A 108 -3.78 3.17 -11.25
CA VAL A 108 -4.14 4.56 -10.87
C VAL A 108 -4.33 5.45 -12.10
N ARG A 109 -3.47 5.34 -13.12
CA ARG A 109 -3.63 6.06 -14.40
C ARG A 109 -4.95 5.72 -15.09
N ALA A 110 -5.30 4.44 -15.13
CA ALA A 110 -6.55 3.97 -15.71
C ALA A 110 -7.76 4.52 -14.97
N ASP A 111 -7.72 4.56 -13.65
CA ASP A 111 -8.80 5.09 -12.81
C ASP A 111 -8.95 6.62 -12.98
N LEU A 112 -7.85 7.34 -13.04
CA LEU A 112 -7.87 8.80 -13.30
C LEU A 112 -8.37 9.13 -14.71
N ALA A 113 -8.19 8.25 -15.68
CA ALA A 113 -8.66 8.45 -17.06
C ALA A 113 -10.15 8.08 -17.24
N ARG A 114 -10.78 7.40 -16.27
CA ARG A 114 -12.21 7.06 -16.36
C ARG A 114 -13.07 8.32 -16.28
N PRO A 115 -14.06 8.50 -17.18
CA PRO A 115 -15.07 9.54 -16.99
C PRO A 115 -15.78 9.30 -15.66
N GLN A 116 -15.87 10.32 -14.83
CA GLN A 116 -16.69 10.25 -13.61
C GLN A 116 -18.16 10.23 -14.04
N GLU A 117 -18.76 9.04 -14.11
CA GLU A 117 -20.21 8.91 -14.26
C GLU A 117 -20.86 9.39 -12.95
N GLY A 118 -21.62 10.47 -13.02
CA GLY A 118 -22.44 10.95 -11.90
C GLY A 118 -22.07 12.30 -11.31
N THR A 119 -21.26 13.12 -11.97
CA THR A 119 -21.18 14.52 -11.59
C THR A 119 -22.51 15.19 -11.93
N ASP A 120 -23.23 15.58 -10.87
CA ASP A 120 -24.42 16.43 -10.93
C ASP A 120 -24.16 17.57 -11.93
N PRO A 121 -25.03 17.78 -12.97
CA PRO A 121 -24.86 18.86 -13.93
C PRO A 121 -24.82 20.27 -13.29
N PHE A 122 -25.23 20.39 -12.03
CA PHE A 122 -25.17 21.59 -11.22
C PHE A 122 -23.87 21.79 -10.44
N SER A 123 -23.00 20.80 -10.35
CA SER A 123 -21.68 20.92 -9.76
C SER A 123 -20.68 21.41 -10.80
N ALA A 124 -20.75 22.71 -11.14
CA ALA A 124 -19.74 23.44 -11.91
C ALA A 124 -18.49 23.68 -11.04
N THR A 125 -18.00 22.62 -10.38
CA THR A 125 -16.69 22.68 -9.75
C THR A 125 -15.68 22.30 -10.81
N GLU A 126 -14.72 23.16 -11.03
CA GLU A 126 -13.59 23.09 -11.96
C GLU A 126 -13.22 21.63 -12.32
N LYS A 127 -13.16 21.35 -13.61
CA LYS A 127 -12.49 20.13 -14.11
C LYS A 127 -11.10 20.13 -13.51
N ALA A 128 -10.92 19.42 -12.40
CA ALA A 128 -9.61 19.15 -11.87
C ALA A 128 -8.82 18.51 -13.02
N SER A 129 -7.83 19.19 -13.53
CA SER A 129 -6.94 18.65 -14.56
C SER A 129 -6.38 17.37 -14.01
N VAL A 130 -6.60 16.25 -14.71
CA VAL A 130 -6.00 14.96 -14.35
C VAL A 130 -4.51 15.21 -14.16
N PRO A 131 -3.94 14.94 -12.98
CA PRO A 131 -2.53 15.21 -12.73
C PRO A 131 -1.71 14.44 -13.76
N THR A 132 -0.87 15.13 -14.51
CA THR A 132 0.10 14.45 -15.38
C THR A 132 1.12 13.77 -14.48
N LEU A 133 1.07 12.46 -14.40
CA LEU A 133 2.02 11.68 -13.60
C LEU A 133 3.42 11.77 -14.20
N SER A 134 4.39 12.17 -13.40
CA SER A 134 5.79 12.24 -13.81
C SER A 134 6.33 10.85 -14.17
N ASP A 135 7.15 10.75 -15.21
CA ASP A 135 7.84 9.52 -15.59
C ASP A 135 8.85 9.06 -14.51
N ALA A 136 9.32 9.99 -13.68
CA ALA A 136 10.20 9.69 -12.56
C ALA A 136 9.47 9.10 -11.33
N LEU A 137 8.13 9.11 -11.32
CA LEU A 137 7.34 8.71 -10.16
C LEU A 137 7.59 7.26 -9.70
N PRO A 138 7.77 6.26 -10.59
CA PRO A 138 8.11 4.91 -10.16
C PRO A 138 9.43 4.83 -9.40
N ASP A 139 10.44 5.55 -9.85
CA ASP A 139 11.75 5.58 -9.19
C ASP A 139 11.70 6.33 -7.86
N ASP A 140 10.98 7.44 -7.80
CA ASP A 140 10.73 8.19 -6.56
C ASP A 140 10.08 7.30 -5.47
N ILE A 141 9.09 6.49 -5.86
CA ILE A 141 8.42 5.56 -4.94
C ILE A 141 9.37 4.44 -4.50
N TYR A 142 10.10 3.87 -5.45
CA TYR A 142 11.08 2.84 -5.16
C TYR A 142 12.15 3.33 -4.18
N ASP A 143 12.74 4.50 -4.43
CA ASP A 143 13.76 5.09 -3.58
C ASP A 143 13.22 5.39 -2.18
N TYR A 144 11.99 5.91 -2.09
CA TYR A 144 11.30 6.09 -0.82
C TYR A 144 11.15 4.78 -0.05
N MET A 145 10.76 3.69 -0.73
CA MET A 145 10.61 2.39 -0.10
C MET A 145 11.95 1.83 0.38
N MET A 146 13.02 1.97 -0.43
CA MET A 146 14.36 1.52 -0.06
C MET A 146 14.92 2.30 1.14
N GLU A 147 14.66 3.60 1.21
CA GLU A 147 15.03 4.41 2.38
C GLU A 147 14.33 3.90 3.67
N ARG A 148 13.06 3.49 3.57
CA ARG A 148 12.32 2.89 4.71
C ARG A 148 12.87 1.52 5.09
N LEU A 149 13.27 0.72 4.12
CA LEU A 149 13.93 -0.57 4.37
C LEU A 149 15.25 -0.38 5.14
N ARG A 150 16.08 0.55 4.67
CA ARG A 150 17.35 0.90 5.33
C ARG A 150 17.12 1.32 6.78
N ALA A 151 16.18 2.22 7.02
CA ALA A 151 15.84 2.68 8.37
C ALA A 151 15.40 1.53 9.27
N TRP A 152 14.54 0.65 8.77
CA TRP A 152 14.06 -0.50 9.52
C TRP A 152 15.17 -1.49 9.89
N TYR A 153 16.11 -1.77 8.98
CA TYR A 153 17.26 -2.63 9.28
C TYR A 153 18.19 -2.02 10.31
N LEU A 154 18.45 -0.72 10.23
CA LEU A 154 19.30 -0.02 11.20
C LEU A 154 18.68 0.02 12.62
N GLU A 155 17.34 0.14 12.70
CA GLU A 155 16.62 0.11 13.97
C GLU A 155 16.50 -1.31 14.55
N SER A 156 16.35 -2.31 13.69
CA SER A 156 16.09 -3.71 14.10
C SER A 156 17.35 -4.49 14.44
N ASN A 157 18.50 -4.13 13.86
CA ASN A 157 19.77 -4.82 14.03
C ASN A 157 20.86 -3.85 14.50
N ALA A 158 21.09 -3.80 15.80
CA ALA A 158 22.13 -2.95 16.42
C ALA A 158 23.58 -3.20 15.93
N GLY A 159 23.80 -4.14 15.01
CA GLY A 159 25.10 -4.46 14.42
C GLY A 159 25.23 -4.12 12.94
N MET A 160 24.17 -3.63 12.28
CA MET A 160 24.25 -3.17 10.89
C MET A 160 24.67 -1.71 10.82
N THR A 161 25.70 -1.42 10.03
CA THR A 161 26.19 -0.05 9.76
C THR A 161 25.67 0.45 8.41
N THR A 162 25.66 1.77 8.24
CA THR A 162 25.30 2.43 6.99
C THR A 162 26.13 1.96 5.80
N GLU A 163 27.40 1.58 6.03
CA GLU A 163 28.34 1.10 5.02
C GLU A 163 27.96 -0.24 4.38
N MET A 164 27.02 -0.99 4.98
CA MET A 164 26.53 -2.25 4.42
C MET A 164 25.43 -2.07 3.34
N PHE A 165 25.01 -0.82 3.10
CA PHE A 165 23.97 -0.48 2.12
C PHE A 165 24.50 0.34 0.93
N ASP A 166 25.78 0.73 0.97
CA ASP A 166 26.48 1.43 -0.11
C ASP A 166 27.25 0.43 -0.98
#